data_23246cc614bc12d9ec1b2533c2595fef
#
_entry.id   23246cc614bc12d9ec1b2533c2595fef
#
_cell.length_a   1.000
_cell.length_b   1.000
_cell.length_c   1.000
_cell.angle_alpha   90.00
_cell.angle_beta   90.00
_cell.angle_gamma   90.00
#
_symmetry.space_group_name_H-M   'P 1'
#
loop_
_entity.id
_entity.type
_entity.pdbx_description
1 polymer ?
#
loop_
_entity_poly.entity_id
_entity_poly.type
_entity_poly.pdbx_seq_one_letter_code
_entity_poly.pdbx_strand_id
1 'polypeptide(L)'
;SRSGDVIGIKGSEVASFAKSLQRKLLLESTPHYHQERKLWNGLADNKRPAMIAQCIDTDDVIKAVQFATAHDLLIAVRGGGHGISGNAVADGAILIDLSRMSNLSTDLKAMTATAQAGVLLRELDTGAQQHGMVVPAGVVSHTGIAGLTLGGGIGINMRKMGLTSDNLLSVEIVTADG
;
A
#
# COMPACT_ATOMS: atom_id res chain seq x y z
N SER A 1 18.26 -7.67 6.14
CA SER A 1 17.91 -7.26 7.52
C SER A 1 17.85 -5.75 7.65
N ARG A 2 17.33 -5.25 8.76
CA ARG A 2 17.36 -3.83 9.13
C ARG A 2 18.81 -3.34 9.35
N SER A 3 19.70 -4.24 9.77
CA SER A 3 21.13 -3.97 9.96
C SER A 3 21.96 -4.05 8.68
N GLY A 4 21.40 -4.48 7.56
CA GLY A 4 22.11 -4.71 6.30
C GLY A 4 22.69 -6.12 6.14
N ASP A 5 22.58 -6.98 7.16
CA ASP A 5 23.09 -8.35 7.09
C ASP A 5 22.23 -9.25 6.19
N VAL A 6 22.83 -10.27 5.58
CA VAL A 6 22.11 -11.30 4.84
C VAL A 6 21.40 -12.22 5.83
N ILE A 7 20.06 -12.32 5.71
CA ILE A 7 19.24 -13.21 6.53
C ILE A 7 18.87 -14.44 5.71
N GLY A 8 19.14 -15.63 6.26
CA GLY A 8 18.65 -16.90 5.73
C GLY A 8 17.34 -17.29 6.40
N ILE A 9 16.22 -17.26 5.68
CA ILE A 9 14.92 -17.77 6.17
C ILE A 9 14.72 -19.17 5.63
N LYS A 10 14.29 -20.11 6.48
CA LYS A 10 14.03 -21.50 6.06
C LYS A 10 12.88 -21.53 5.05
N GLY A 11 13.02 -22.32 3.98
CA GLY A 11 11.99 -22.46 2.97
C GLY A 11 10.64 -22.95 3.52
N SER A 12 10.64 -23.75 4.60
CA SER A 12 9.43 -24.20 5.29
C SER A 12 8.66 -23.02 5.97
N GLU A 13 9.38 -22.06 6.54
CA GLU A 13 8.79 -20.88 7.17
C GLU A 13 8.17 -19.95 6.11
N VAL A 14 8.88 -19.74 5.00
CA VAL A 14 8.35 -18.99 3.85
C VAL A 14 7.11 -19.68 3.28
N ALA A 15 7.12 -21.01 3.15
CA ALA A 15 5.97 -21.77 2.65
C ALA A 15 4.77 -21.71 3.61
N SER A 16 5.03 -21.74 4.93
CA SER A 16 3.98 -21.59 5.94
C SER A 16 3.37 -20.19 5.89
N PHE A 17 4.19 -19.15 5.80
CA PHE A 17 3.73 -17.79 5.65
C PHE A 17 2.91 -17.61 4.36
N ALA A 18 3.38 -18.12 3.23
CA ALA A 18 2.65 -18.06 1.96
C ALA A 18 1.25 -18.69 2.05
N LYS A 19 1.10 -19.80 2.81
CA LYS A 19 -0.19 -20.47 3.04
C LYS A 19 -1.11 -19.70 3.99
N SER A 20 -0.57 -18.85 4.86
CA SER A 20 -1.35 -18.06 5.81
C SER A 20 -2.01 -16.84 5.17
N LEU A 21 -1.48 -16.37 4.05
CA LEU A 21 -2.04 -15.26 3.29
C LEU A 21 -3.24 -15.72 2.46
N GLN A 22 -4.26 -14.89 2.38
CA GLN A 22 -5.44 -15.16 1.55
C GLN A 22 -5.14 -15.03 0.06
N ARG A 23 -4.08 -14.31 -0.30
CA ARG A 23 -3.64 -14.17 -1.69
C ARG A 23 -2.23 -14.75 -1.86
N LYS A 24 -1.37 -14.13 -2.65
CA LYS A 24 -0.09 -14.70 -3.08
C LYS A 24 1.08 -14.04 -2.35
N LEU A 25 2.05 -14.88 -1.99
CA LEU A 25 3.41 -14.45 -1.74
C LEU A 25 4.21 -14.65 -3.04
N LEU A 26 4.78 -13.57 -3.58
CA LEU A 26 5.61 -13.65 -4.78
C LEU A 26 7.08 -13.61 -4.37
N LEU A 27 7.83 -14.57 -4.86
CA LEU A 27 9.29 -14.64 -4.77
C LEU A 27 9.88 -14.35 -6.15
N GLU A 28 11.18 -14.06 -6.24
CA GLU A 28 11.83 -13.75 -7.52
C GLU A 28 11.61 -14.83 -8.59
N SER A 29 11.52 -16.09 -8.18
CA SER A 29 11.21 -17.23 -9.06
C SER A 29 9.74 -17.35 -9.48
N THR A 30 8.86 -16.52 -8.87
CA THR A 30 7.42 -16.59 -9.13
C THR A 30 7.06 -15.78 -10.39
N PRO A 31 6.19 -16.31 -11.28
CA PRO A 31 5.66 -15.51 -12.39
C PRO A 31 5.09 -14.18 -11.91
N HIS A 32 5.29 -13.13 -12.71
CA HIS A 32 4.87 -11.74 -12.47
C HIS A 32 5.63 -10.99 -11.35
N TYR A 33 6.54 -11.62 -10.58
CA TYR A 33 7.31 -10.91 -9.56
C TYR A 33 7.97 -9.63 -10.13
N HIS A 34 8.65 -9.72 -11.28
CA HIS A 34 9.33 -8.58 -11.90
C HIS A 34 8.38 -7.46 -12.34
N GLN A 35 7.13 -7.79 -12.65
CA GLN A 35 6.11 -6.80 -12.97
C GLN A 35 5.55 -6.17 -11.69
N GLU A 36 5.22 -7.01 -10.71
CA GLU A 36 4.55 -6.59 -9.47
C GLU A 36 5.47 -5.81 -8.51
N ARG A 37 6.80 -5.91 -8.61
CA ARG A 37 7.72 -5.10 -7.80
C ARG A 37 7.91 -3.67 -8.30
N LYS A 38 7.47 -3.35 -9.51
CA LYS A 38 7.71 -2.04 -10.14
C LYS A 38 6.86 -0.95 -9.48
N LEU A 39 7.45 0.24 -9.39
CA LEU A 39 6.77 1.47 -9.00
C LEU A 39 6.53 2.35 -10.23
N TRP A 40 5.73 3.40 -10.06
CA TRP A 40 5.55 4.43 -11.09
C TRP A 40 6.87 5.11 -11.45
N ASN A 41 7.75 5.35 -10.46
CA ASN A 41 9.06 5.93 -10.70
C ASN A 41 10.06 4.86 -11.14
N GLY A 42 10.44 4.86 -12.42
CA GLY A 42 11.41 3.92 -13.00
C GLY A 42 12.81 3.93 -12.36
N LEU A 43 13.17 4.98 -11.60
CA LEU A 43 14.43 4.99 -10.82
C LEU A 43 14.49 3.87 -9.76
N ALA A 44 13.34 3.32 -9.38
CA ALA A 44 13.26 2.19 -8.45
C ALA A 44 13.29 0.81 -9.14
N ASP A 45 13.39 0.74 -10.45
CA ASP A 45 13.32 -0.52 -11.22
C ASP A 45 14.49 -1.48 -10.97
N ASN A 46 15.60 -1.00 -10.40
CA ASN A 46 16.73 -1.82 -9.99
C ASN A 46 16.54 -2.50 -8.63
N LYS A 47 15.58 -2.06 -7.80
CA LYS A 47 15.35 -2.62 -6.47
C LYS A 47 14.70 -4.01 -6.54
N ARG A 48 15.14 -4.90 -5.67
CA ARG A 48 14.72 -6.31 -5.60
C ARG A 48 14.28 -6.66 -4.18
N PRO A 49 12.97 -6.58 -3.85
CA PRO A 49 12.47 -7.08 -2.57
C PRO A 49 12.67 -8.60 -2.49
N ALA A 50 12.95 -9.13 -1.30
CA ALA A 50 13.09 -10.58 -1.11
C ALA A 50 11.77 -11.31 -1.41
N MET A 51 10.65 -10.66 -1.11
CA MET A 51 9.30 -11.19 -1.36
C MET A 51 8.26 -10.07 -1.44
N ILE A 52 7.13 -10.36 -2.09
CA ILE A 52 5.98 -9.46 -2.18
C ILE A 52 4.77 -10.16 -1.58
N ALA A 53 4.27 -9.66 -0.45
CA ALA A 53 3.03 -10.14 0.17
C ALA A 53 1.85 -9.32 -0.39
N GLN A 54 1.03 -9.94 -1.24
CA GLN A 54 -0.18 -9.31 -1.77
C GLN A 54 -1.30 -9.43 -0.75
N CYS A 55 -1.60 -8.36 -0.04
CA CYS A 55 -2.62 -8.30 1.00
C CYS A 55 -3.98 -7.89 0.43
N ILE A 56 -5.06 -8.50 0.93
CA ILE A 56 -6.44 -8.14 0.55
C ILE A 56 -7.24 -7.59 1.73
N ASP A 57 -6.76 -7.77 2.94
CA ASP A 57 -7.36 -7.24 4.17
C ASP A 57 -6.32 -6.93 5.25
N THR A 58 -6.79 -6.43 6.38
CA THR A 58 -5.97 -6.06 7.54
C THR A 58 -5.26 -7.28 8.14
N ASP A 59 -5.89 -8.46 8.14
CA ASP A 59 -5.29 -9.69 8.68
C ASP A 59 -4.06 -10.12 7.90
N ASP A 60 -4.08 -10.01 6.57
CA ASP A 60 -2.91 -10.28 5.74
C ASP A 60 -1.76 -9.30 6.04
N VAL A 61 -2.08 -8.02 6.28
CA VAL A 61 -1.08 -7.00 6.66
C VAL A 61 -0.46 -7.33 8.00
N ILE A 62 -1.27 -7.69 9.01
CA ILE A 62 -0.82 -8.12 10.34
C ILE A 62 0.15 -9.29 10.22
N LYS A 63 -0.21 -10.35 9.49
CA LYS A 63 0.65 -11.52 9.28
C LYS A 63 1.96 -11.15 8.60
N ALA A 64 1.93 -10.25 7.61
CA ALA A 64 3.12 -9.81 6.91
C ALA A 64 4.07 -8.99 7.82
N VAL A 65 3.53 -8.12 8.67
CA VAL A 65 4.29 -7.35 9.65
C VAL A 65 4.89 -8.29 10.71
N GLN A 66 4.11 -9.22 11.25
CA GLN A 66 4.58 -10.20 12.24
C GLN A 66 5.68 -11.10 11.67
N PHE A 67 5.52 -11.58 10.42
CA PHE A 67 6.55 -12.36 9.74
C PHE A 67 7.84 -11.54 9.56
N ALA A 68 7.72 -10.29 9.12
CA ALA A 68 8.87 -9.41 8.96
C ALA A 68 9.60 -9.16 10.28
N THR A 69 8.85 -8.91 11.35
CA THR A 69 9.41 -8.65 12.68
C THR A 69 10.11 -9.89 13.24
N ALA A 70 9.50 -11.08 13.10
CA ALA A 70 10.09 -12.35 13.56
C ALA A 70 11.41 -12.70 12.86
N HIS A 71 11.62 -12.22 11.65
CA HIS A 71 12.80 -12.50 10.83
C HIS A 71 13.71 -11.28 10.61
N ASP A 72 13.52 -10.19 11.36
CA ASP A 72 14.28 -8.93 11.23
C ASP A 72 14.34 -8.40 9.78
N LEU A 73 13.27 -8.57 9.01
CA LEU A 73 13.21 -8.07 7.64
C LEU A 73 12.91 -6.57 7.59
N LEU A 74 13.53 -5.90 6.63
CA LEU A 74 13.11 -4.56 6.23
C LEU A 74 11.71 -4.64 5.61
N ILE A 75 10.82 -3.73 6.01
CA ILE A 75 9.48 -3.61 5.44
C ILE A 75 9.44 -2.43 4.47
N ALA A 76 8.89 -2.66 3.30
CA ALA A 76 8.44 -1.63 2.37
C ALA A 76 6.93 -1.78 2.16
N VAL A 77 6.19 -0.68 2.06
CA VAL A 77 4.73 -0.70 1.89
C VAL A 77 4.35 0.03 0.61
N ARG A 78 3.50 -0.59 -0.20
CA ARG A 78 2.98 -0.02 -1.43
C ARG A 78 1.45 0.06 -1.41
N GLY A 79 0.89 1.29 -1.52
CA GLY A 79 -0.48 1.51 -1.96
C GLY A 79 -0.51 1.68 -3.49
N GLY A 80 -0.64 2.92 -4.00
CA GLY A 80 -0.59 3.19 -5.46
C GLY A 80 0.80 3.23 -6.09
N GLY A 81 1.88 3.14 -5.31
CA GLY A 81 3.26 3.08 -5.84
C GLY A 81 3.79 4.39 -6.45
N HIS A 82 3.22 5.54 -6.13
CA HIS A 82 3.55 6.85 -6.72
C HIS A 82 4.61 7.66 -5.96
N GLY A 83 5.12 7.15 -4.83
CA GLY A 83 6.13 7.85 -4.03
C GLY A 83 7.39 8.16 -4.83
N ILE A 84 7.73 9.44 -5.01
CA ILE A 84 8.88 9.91 -5.80
C ILE A 84 10.19 9.39 -5.22
N SER A 85 10.30 9.29 -3.89
CA SER A 85 11.50 8.77 -3.19
C SER A 85 11.78 7.28 -3.46
N GLY A 86 10.82 6.53 -4.02
CA GLY A 86 10.95 5.10 -4.29
C GLY A 86 11.00 4.22 -3.04
N ASN A 87 10.58 4.72 -1.87
CA ASN A 87 10.62 3.99 -0.59
C ASN A 87 9.54 2.89 -0.50
N ALA A 88 8.60 2.85 -1.45
CA ALA A 88 7.60 1.79 -1.51
C ALA A 88 8.15 0.44 -2.00
N VAL A 89 9.45 0.34 -2.29
CA VAL A 89 10.17 -0.91 -2.55
C VAL A 89 11.62 -0.75 -2.08
N ALA A 90 12.22 -1.81 -1.54
CA ALA A 90 13.62 -1.82 -1.12
C ALA A 90 14.27 -3.19 -1.37
N ASP A 91 15.59 -3.21 -1.56
CA ASP A 91 16.34 -4.45 -1.76
C ASP A 91 16.27 -5.33 -0.51
N GLY A 92 16.01 -6.61 -0.70
CA GLY A 92 15.93 -7.60 0.37
C GLY A 92 14.76 -7.42 1.34
N ALA A 93 13.90 -6.42 1.14
CA ALA A 93 12.74 -6.18 1.98
C ALA A 93 11.59 -7.18 1.72
N ILE A 94 10.68 -7.30 2.69
CA ILE A 94 9.32 -7.74 2.37
C ILE A 94 8.54 -6.51 1.87
N LEU A 95 8.00 -6.61 0.65
CA LEU A 95 7.07 -5.62 0.12
C LEU A 95 5.65 -6.02 0.50
N ILE A 96 5.03 -5.25 1.39
CA ILE A 96 3.60 -5.36 1.73
C ILE A 96 2.82 -4.59 0.66
N ASP A 97 2.18 -5.32 -0.23
CA ASP A 97 1.45 -4.74 -1.36
C ASP A 97 -0.04 -4.65 -1.05
N LEU A 98 -0.50 -3.42 -0.84
CA LEU A 98 -1.88 -3.09 -0.50
C LEU A 98 -2.75 -2.82 -1.74
N SER A 99 -2.22 -2.94 -2.96
CA SER A 99 -2.92 -2.58 -4.21
C SER A 99 -4.22 -3.37 -4.43
N ARG A 100 -4.40 -4.46 -3.71
CA ARG A 100 -5.61 -5.31 -3.75
C ARG A 100 -6.64 -4.97 -2.66
N MET A 101 -6.29 -4.10 -1.72
CA MET A 101 -7.19 -3.56 -0.72
C MET A 101 -7.88 -2.32 -1.32
N SER A 102 -8.82 -2.52 -2.24
CA SER A 102 -9.43 -1.48 -3.07
C SER A 102 -10.92 -1.25 -2.80
N ASN A 103 -11.43 -1.68 -1.65
CA ASN A 103 -12.80 -1.40 -1.28
C ASN A 103 -12.98 0.09 -0.96
N LEU A 104 -14.07 0.65 -1.52
CA LEU A 104 -14.53 2.02 -1.29
C LEU A 104 -16.00 1.98 -0.93
N SER A 105 -16.39 2.66 0.13
CA SER A 105 -17.78 2.85 0.50
C SER A 105 -18.06 4.32 0.83
N THR A 106 -19.27 4.76 0.58
CA THR A 106 -19.72 6.14 0.87
C THR A 106 -20.93 6.12 1.79
N ASP A 107 -20.92 6.98 2.80
CA ASP A 107 -22.08 7.28 3.64
C ASP A 107 -22.58 8.68 3.30
N LEU A 108 -23.71 8.76 2.61
CA LEU A 108 -24.31 10.02 2.17
C LEU A 108 -24.91 10.84 3.31
N LYS A 109 -25.32 10.19 4.41
CA LYS A 109 -25.85 10.90 5.59
C LYS A 109 -24.73 11.56 6.37
N ALA A 110 -23.64 10.86 6.55
CA ALA A 110 -22.44 11.37 7.21
C ALA A 110 -21.57 12.23 6.29
N MET A 111 -21.82 12.24 4.98
CA MET A 111 -20.98 12.91 3.97
C MET A 111 -19.53 12.43 4.03
N THR A 112 -19.32 11.12 4.16
CA THR A 112 -18.00 10.50 4.30
C THR A 112 -17.77 9.41 3.25
N ALA A 113 -16.49 9.16 2.95
CA ALA A 113 -16.03 8.02 2.18
C ALA A 113 -15.00 7.23 2.99
N THR A 114 -15.15 5.90 3.04
CA THR A 114 -14.17 4.99 3.63
C THR A 114 -13.46 4.26 2.50
N ALA A 115 -12.15 4.45 2.41
CA ALA A 115 -11.31 3.88 1.36
C ALA A 115 -10.22 3.00 1.97
N GLN A 116 -10.06 1.79 1.45
CA GLN A 116 -8.90 0.96 1.77
C GLN A 116 -7.63 1.53 1.13
N ALA A 117 -6.47 1.14 1.66
CA ALA A 117 -5.16 1.73 1.32
C ALA A 117 -4.70 1.55 -0.15
N GLY A 118 -5.28 0.60 -0.87
CA GLY A 118 -5.01 0.35 -2.30
C GLY A 118 -5.91 1.13 -3.26
N VAL A 119 -6.94 1.84 -2.76
CA VAL A 119 -7.85 2.64 -3.59
C VAL A 119 -7.06 3.71 -4.34
N LEU A 120 -7.33 3.85 -5.64
CA LEU A 120 -6.77 4.88 -6.51
C LEU A 120 -7.70 6.09 -6.60
N LEU A 121 -7.15 7.26 -6.92
CA LEU A 121 -7.93 8.49 -6.98
C LEU A 121 -9.08 8.40 -7.98
N ARG A 122 -8.91 7.72 -9.13
CA ARG A 122 -10.00 7.50 -10.09
C ARG A 122 -11.20 6.77 -9.49
N GLU A 123 -10.95 5.83 -8.58
CA GLU A 123 -12.01 5.06 -7.93
C GLU A 123 -12.73 5.93 -6.89
N LEU A 124 -11.96 6.70 -6.12
CA LEU A 124 -12.49 7.68 -5.18
C LEU A 124 -13.34 8.76 -5.87
N ASP A 125 -12.82 9.34 -6.95
CA ASP A 125 -13.51 10.36 -7.74
C ASP A 125 -14.81 9.79 -8.33
N THR A 126 -14.75 8.61 -8.95
CA THR A 126 -15.92 7.95 -9.52
C THR A 126 -16.98 7.70 -8.45
N GLY A 127 -16.58 7.17 -7.29
CA GLY A 127 -17.50 6.90 -6.19
C GLY A 127 -18.16 8.16 -5.63
N ALA A 128 -17.39 9.25 -5.45
CA ALA A 128 -17.92 10.52 -4.95
C ALA A 128 -18.83 11.22 -5.98
N GLN A 129 -18.42 11.25 -7.25
CA GLN A 129 -19.16 11.95 -8.31
C GLN A 129 -20.54 11.34 -8.60
N GLN A 130 -20.73 10.03 -8.40
CA GLN A 130 -22.06 9.40 -8.49
C GLN A 130 -23.09 10.05 -7.58
N HIS A 131 -22.63 10.72 -6.54
CA HIS A 131 -23.47 11.40 -5.53
C HIS A 131 -23.36 12.93 -5.61
N GLY A 132 -22.74 13.49 -6.68
CA GLY A 132 -22.52 14.93 -6.81
C GLY A 132 -21.52 15.48 -5.79
N MET A 133 -20.69 14.63 -5.19
CA MET A 133 -19.70 15.00 -4.18
C MET A 133 -18.28 14.96 -4.74
N VAL A 134 -17.36 15.61 -4.03
CA VAL A 134 -15.92 15.61 -4.30
C VAL A 134 -15.16 15.41 -2.99
N VAL A 135 -14.12 14.58 -3.06
CA VAL A 135 -13.10 14.52 -1.99
C VAL A 135 -11.89 15.30 -2.51
N PRO A 136 -11.37 16.30 -1.74
CA PRO A 136 -10.17 17.00 -2.17
C PRO A 136 -8.98 16.02 -2.16
N ALA A 137 -8.45 15.74 -3.34
CA ALA A 137 -7.38 14.78 -3.55
C ALA A 137 -6.48 15.22 -4.71
N GLY A 138 -5.44 14.45 -5.01
CA GLY A 138 -4.49 14.75 -6.07
C GLY A 138 -5.09 14.71 -7.49
N VAL A 139 -4.28 15.10 -8.47
CA VAL A 139 -4.75 15.30 -9.87
C VAL A 139 -4.47 14.12 -10.80
N VAL A 140 -3.70 13.14 -10.37
CA VAL A 140 -3.33 11.98 -11.20
C VAL A 140 -4.16 10.77 -10.81
N SER A 141 -5.02 10.33 -11.70
CA SER A 141 -6.08 9.34 -11.43
C SER A 141 -5.59 7.96 -10.96
N HIS A 142 -4.36 7.56 -11.26
CA HIS A 142 -3.78 6.30 -10.79
C HIS A 142 -2.89 6.44 -9.54
N THR A 143 -2.85 7.61 -8.90
CA THR A 143 -2.21 7.79 -7.60
C THR A 143 -3.03 7.09 -6.51
N GLY A 144 -2.36 6.43 -5.55
CA GLY A 144 -3.03 5.79 -4.41
C GLY A 144 -3.41 6.81 -3.34
N ILE A 145 -4.63 6.69 -2.81
CA ILE A 145 -5.16 7.61 -1.79
C ILE A 145 -4.33 7.61 -0.51
N ALA A 146 -3.89 6.43 -0.04
CA ALA A 146 -3.19 6.33 1.24
C ALA A 146 -1.88 7.11 1.26
N GLY A 147 -0.98 6.84 0.30
CA GLY A 147 0.32 7.53 0.24
C GLY A 147 0.17 9.03 -0.02
N LEU A 148 -0.81 9.43 -0.83
CA LEU A 148 -1.11 10.83 -1.09
C LEU A 148 -1.57 11.54 0.20
N THR A 149 -2.51 10.98 0.93
CA THR A 149 -3.07 11.55 2.17
C THR A 149 -2.00 11.68 3.26
N LEU A 150 -1.15 10.65 3.43
CA LEU A 150 -0.04 10.66 4.38
C LEU A 150 1.01 11.74 4.06
N GLY A 151 1.12 12.15 2.79
CA GLY A 151 1.96 13.25 2.34
C GLY A 151 1.25 14.62 2.32
N GLY A 152 0.04 14.72 2.88
CA GLY A 152 -0.80 15.91 2.86
C GLY A 152 -1.86 15.91 1.76
N GLY A 153 -1.49 15.59 0.52
CA GLY A 153 -2.42 15.52 -0.61
C GLY A 153 -2.83 16.88 -1.18
N ILE A 154 -2.07 17.36 -2.17
CA ILE A 154 -2.33 18.60 -2.89
C ILE A 154 -3.18 18.31 -4.13
N GLY A 155 -4.27 19.06 -4.33
CA GLY A 155 -5.14 18.93 -5.48
C GLY A 155 -5.79 20.22 -5.94
N ILE A 156 -6.61 20.16 -6.98
CA ILE A 156 -7.23 21.31 -7.63
C ILE A 156 -8.13 22.08 -6.65
N ASN A 157 -8.82 21.37 -5.75
CA ASN A 157 -9.78 21.96 -4.82
C ASN A 157 -9.14 22.47 -3.52
N MET A 158 -7.80 22.38 -3.38
CA MET A 158 -7.07 22.70 -2.14
C MET A 158 -7.36 24.13 -1.62
N ARG A 159 -7.48 25.13 -2.50
CA ARG A 159 -7.76 26.51 -2.07
C ARG A 159 -9.11 26.69 -1.39
N LYS A 160 -10.07 25.83 -1.70
CA LYS A 160 -11.43 25.88 -1.13
C LYS A 160 -11.61 24.92 0.04
N MET A 161 -10.98 23.74 -0.04
CA MET A 161 -11.29 22.60 0.82
C MET A 161 -10.12 22.16 1.69
N GLY A 162 -8.94 22.74 1.53
CA GLY A 162 -7.72 22.31 2.21
C GLY A 162 -7.06 21.11 1.53
N LEU A 163 -6.07 20.54 2.18
CA LEU A 163 -5.37 19.33 1.77
C LEU A 163 -6.28 18.08 1.92
N THR A 164 -5.91 16.98 1.29
CA THR A 164 -6.59 15.70 1.54
C THR A 164 -6.54 15.32 3.01
N SER A 165 -5.38 15.52 3.67
CA SER A 165 -5.19 15.27 5.10
C SER A 165 -6.07 16.12 6.01
N ASP A 166 -6.43 17.34 5.60
CA ASP A 166 -7.32 18.22 6.39
C ASP A 166 -8.77 17.69 6.42
N ASN A 167 -9.10 16.80 5.48
CA ASN A 167 -10.41 16.17 5.38
C ASN A 167 -10.41 14.71 5.90
N LEU A 168 -9.31 14.25 6.48
CA LEU A 168 -9.20 12.92 7.05
C LEU A 168 -9.84 12.88 8.44
N LEU A 169 -10.83 12.02 8.63
CA LEU A 169 -11.54 11.86 9.91
C LEU A 169 -10.91 10.79 10.79
N SER A 170 -10.50 9.67 10.22
CA SER A 170 -9.92 8.55 10.95
C SER A 170 -9.08 7.67 10.04
N VAL A 171 -8.16 6.91 10.63
CA VAL A 171 -7.39 5.86 9.95
C VAL A 171 -7.37 4.60 10.80
N GLU A 172 -7.34 3.45 10.13
CA GLU A 172 -6.99 2.16 10.71
C GLU A 172 -5.51 1.89 10.40
N ILE A 173 -4.74 1.50 11.40
CA ILE A 173 -3.30 1.32 11.32
C ILE A 173 -2.93 -0.06 11.85
N VAL A 174 -2.06 -0.77 11.11
CA VAL A 174 -1.31 -1.92 11.65
C VAL A 174 0.04 -1.38 12.12
N THR A 175 0.30 -1.52 13.42
CA THR A 175 1.52 -1.04 14.06
C THR A 175 2.70 -1.99 13.82
N ALA A 176 3.92 -1.60 14.21
CA ALA A 176 5.14 -2.36 13.92
C ALA A 176 5.23 -3.71 14.66
N ASP A 177 4.40 -3.92 15.65
CA ASP A 177 4.24 -5.18 16.39
C ASP A 177 3.14 -6.09 15.81
N GLY A 178 2.44 -5.61 14.78
CA GLY A 178 1.30 -6.32 14.17
C GLY A 178 0.04 -6.27 15.00
#